data_139b887a8f79dd8176e858c5ac0082ce
#
_entry.id   139b887a8f79dd8176e858c5ac0082ce
#
_cell.length_a   1.000
_cell.length_b   1.000
_cell.length_c   1.000
_cell.angle_alpha   90.00
_cell.angle_beta   90.00
_cell.angle_gamma   90.00
#
_symmetry.space_group_name_H-M   'P 1'
#
loop_
_entity.id
_entity.type
_entity.pdbx_description
1 polymer ?
#
loop_
_entity_poly.entity_id
_entity_poly.type
_entity_poly.pdbx_seq_one_letter_code
_entity_poly.pdbx_strand_id
1 'polypeptide(L)'
;RLATLKMEGREKSAIATPHGLIPLAAVNRRFDRTWPTDTLELITSGGLKDLTAWYIATGRQALETMTDDVVSANALRPSPLYRRPRKIWGIGLNYADHAADLSEKTPTGIPGSFMKPDTTLIGPGDAIRIPDLSQKTTAEGELGVVIGQQCRDVRAEDWLTMVAGFTTIIDITAEDILRQNPRYLTVSKSFDTFFSFGPQLVTPDEIPDVSTLEVSTVLNGRVHAKNVVANMTFSPAFLVSFLSQVMTLLPGDIISTGTPGACVIADGDIVECRISGFLSLVNPVVDFKGPGKK
;
A
#
# COMPACT_ATOMS: atom_id res chain seq x y z
N ARG A 1 1.12 4.33 -14.32
CA ARG A 1 0.38 3.93 -13.10
C ARG A 1 -0.63 2.87 -13.41
N LEU A 2 -0.84 1.97 -12.48
CA LEU A 2 -1.88 0.95 -12.54
C LEU A 2 -2.86 1.12 -11.39
N ALA A 3 -4.12 0.77 -11.64
CA ALA A 3 -5.14 0.61 -10.63
C ALA A 3 -5.82 -0.75 -10.81
N THR A 4 -6.48 -1.25 -9.79
CA THR A 4 -7.32 -2.44 -9.89
C THR A 4 -8.78 -2.03 -9.71
N LEU A 5 -9.62 -2.43 -10.64
CA LEU A 5 -11.04 -2.12 -10.67
C LEU A 5 -11.85 -3.41 -10.59
N LYS A 6 -12.98 -3.35 -9.88
CA LYS A 6 -13.97 -4.42 -9.91
C LYS A 6 -14.85 -4.26 -11.12
N MET A 7 -14.70 -5.16 -12.09
CA MET A 7 -15.44 -5.19 -13.35
C MET A 7 -16.09 -6.58 -13.51
N GLU A 8 -17.39 -6.63 -13.75
CA GLU A 8 -18.13 -7.91 -13.93
C GLU A 8 -17.87 -8.92 -12.80
N GLY A 9 -17.78 -8.43 -11.55
CA GLY A 9 -17.53 -9.25 -10.37
C GLY A 9 -16.07 -9.69 -10.17
N ARG A 10 -15.14 -9.32 -11.06
CA ARG A 10 -13.72 -9.67 -11.01
C ARG A 10 -12.85 -8.43 -10.84
N GLU A 11 -11.73 -8.57 -10.16
CA GLU A 11 -10.71 -7.53 -10.03
C GLU A 11 -9.78 -7.56 -11.24
N LYS A 12 -9.64 -6.43 -11.92
CA LYS A 12 -8.88 -6.31 -13.17
C LYS A 12 -8.02 -5.07 -13.17
N SER A 13 -6.81 -5.20 -13.71
CA SER A 13 -5.87 -4.09 -13.88
C SER A 13 -6.37 -3.10 -14.92
N ALA A 14 -6.14 -1.83 -14.64
CA ALA A 14 -6.34 -0.71 -15.55
C ALA A 14 -5.12 0.21 -15.53
N ILE A 15 -4.81 0.84 -16.67
CA ILE A 15 -3.76 1.85 -16.79
C ILE A 15 -4.39 3.22 -16.53
N ALA A 16 -3.77 4.00 -15.66
CA ALA A 16 -4.17 5.39 -15.43
C ALA A 16 -3.60 6.30 -16.53
N THR A 17 -4.49 7.09 -17.14
CA THR A 17 -4.17 8.10 -18.14
C THR A 17 -4.70 9.46 -17.67
N PRO A 18 -4.32 10.58 -18.31
CA PRO A 18 -4.92 11.88 -18.02
C PRO A 18 -6.44 11.94 -18.21
N HIS A 19 -7.00 11.04 -19.04
CA HIS A 19 -8.43 10.98 -19.35
C HIS A 19 -9.23 10.04 -18.43
N GLY A 20 -8.53 9.23 -17.60
CA GLY A 20 -9.13 8.25 -16.70
C GLY A 20 -8.46 6.88 -16.77
N LEU A 21 -9.17 5.85 -16.37
CA LEU A 21 -8.64 4.48 -16.29
C LEU A 21 -9.06 3.67 -17.53
N ILE A 22 -8.08 3.07 -18.21
CA ILE A 22 -8.31 2.17 -19.35
C ILE A 22 -8.02 0.73 -18.91
N PRO A 23 -9.00 -0.19 -18.96
CA PRO A 23 -8.79 -1.59 -18.62
C PRO A 23 -7.67 -2.23 -19.45
N LEU A 24 -6.76 -2.96 -18.81
CA LEU A 24 -5.65 -3.61 -19.51
C LEU A 24 -6.16 -4.61 -20.57
N ALA A 25 -7.34 -5.23 -20.35
CA ALA A 25 -7.97 -6.07 -21.35
C ALA A 25 -8.33 -5.33 -22.66
N ALA A 26 -8.71 -4.04 -22.57
CA ALA A 26 -8.98 -3.22 -23.76
C ALA A 26 -7.67 -2.89 -24.49
N VAL A 27 -6.63 -2.57 -23.75
CA VAL A 27 -5.28 -2.35 -24.30
C VAL A 27 -4.77 -3.61 -25.03
N ASN A 28 -4.91 -4.78 -24.38
CA ASN A 28 -4.54 -6.06 -24.99
C ASN A 28 -5.24 -6.28 -26.36
N ARG A 29 -6.57 -6.07 -26.40
CA ARG A 29 -7.34 -6.22 -27.67
C ARG A 29 -6.88 -5.23 -28.73
N ARG A 30 -6.64 -3.97 -28.35
CA ARG A 30 -6.32 -2.89 -29.29
C ARG A 30 -4.95 -3.03 -29.92
N PHE A 31 -3.97 -3.54 -29.15
CA PHE A 31 -2.56 -3.57 -29.54
C PHE A 31 -2.00 -5.00 -29.70
N ASP A 32 -2.88 -6.00 -29.79
CA ASP A 32 -2.52 -7.42 -29.92
C ASP A 32 -1.49 -7.87 -28.86
N ARG A 33 -1.85 -7.59 -27.59
CA ARG A 33 -1.04 -7.95 -26.42
C ARG A 33 -1.75 -9.00 -25.58
N THR A 34 -0.96 -9.71 -24.78
CA THR A 34 -1.44 -10.81 -23.93
C THR A 34 -1.03 -10.65 -22.47
N TRP A 35 -0.87 -9.41 -21.99
CA TRP A 35 -0.52 -9.18 -20.58
C TRP A 35 -1.61 -9.70 -19.66
N PRO A 36 -1.22 -10.36 -18.55
CA PRO A 36 -2.16 -10.73 -17.50
C PRO A 36 -2.99 -9.54 -17.03
N THR A 37 -4.29 -9.73 -16.88
CA THR A 37 -5.21 -8.67 -16.43
C THR A 37 -5.46 -8.68 -14.92
N ASP A 38 -4.91 -9.64 -14.19
CA ASP A 38 -4.78 -9.65 -12.74
C ASP A 38 -3.46 -8.95 -12.36
N THR A 39 -3.51 -8.03 -11.39
CA THR A 39 -2.35 -7.20 -11.06
C THR A 39 -1.22 -8.03 -10.44
N LEU A 40 -1.54 -9.02 -9.58
CA LEU A 40 -0.51 -9.88 -9.02
C LEU A 40 0.14 -10.77 -10.09
N GLU A 41 -0.68 -11.35 -10.97
CA GLU A 41 -0.18 -12.16 -12.08
C GLU A 41 0.66 -11.31 -13.05
N LEU A 42 0.26 -10.06 -13.33
CA LEU A 42 1.03 -9.13 -14.15
C LEU A 42 2.42 -8.86 -13.55
N ILE A 43 2.51 -8.71 -12.22
CA ILE A 43 3.79 -8.51 -11.51
C ILE A 43 4.61 -9.82 -11.53
N THR A 44 4.01 -10.94 -11.13
CA THR A 44 4.72 -12.21 -10.90
C THR A 44 5.20 -12.88 -12.18
N SER A 45 4.51 -12.65 -13.30
CA SER A 45 4.92 -13.15 -14.63
C SER A 45 6.01 -12.31 -15.29
N GLY A 46 6.36 -11.15 -14.73
CA GLY A 46 7.22 -10.16 -15.38
C GLY A 46 6.51 -9.28 -16.42
N GLY A 47 5.22 -9.49 -16.62
CA GLY A 47 4.42 -8.73 -17.60
C GLY A 47 4.36 -7.23 -17.32
N LEU A 48 4.50 -6.83 -16.05
CA LEU A 48 4.58 -5.40 -15.67
C LEU A 48 5.80 -4.72 -16.29
N LYS A 49 6.94 -5.40 -16.33
CA LYS A 49 8.17 -4.88 -16.96
C LYS A 49 7.99 -4.65 -18.46
N ASP A 50 7.39 -5.64 -19.15
CA ASP A 50 7.08 -5.52 -20.58
C ASP A 50 6.06 -4.42 -20.86
N LEU A 51 5.01 -4.32 -20.05
CA LEU A 51 4.00 -3.26 -20.13
C LEU A 51 4.64 -1.89 -19.93
N THR A 52 5.51 -1.73 -18.94
CA THR A 52 6.21 -0.46 -18.67
C THR A 52 7.11 -0.08 -19.84
N ALA A 53 7.89 -1.02 -20.38
CA ALA A 53 8.73 -0.80 -21.55
C ALA A 53 7.90 -0.37 -22.79
N TRP A 54 6.79 -1.04 -23.04
CA TRP A 54 5.87 -0.67 -24.12
C TRP A 54 5.26 0.72 -23.87
N TYR A 55 4.84 1.01 -22.65
CA TYR A 55 4.23 2.29 -22.30
C TYR A 55 5.20 3.46 -22.53
N ILE A 56 6.45 3.31 -22.14
CA ILE A 56 7.48 4.35 -22.34
C ILE A 56 7.80 4.53 -23.82
N ALA A 57 7.91 3.43 -24.58
CA ALA A 57 8.31 3.49 -26.00
C ALA A 57 7.20 4.09 -26.89
N THR A 58 5.95 3.65 -26.73
CA THR A 58 4.84 3.99 -27.64
C THR A 58 3.50 4.11 -26.95
N GLY A 59 3.32 3.43 -25.81
CA GLY A 59 2.01 3.25 -25.17
C GLY A 59 1.41 4.55 -24.66
N ARG A 60 2.22 5.48 -24.15
CA ARG A 60 1.72 6.78 -23.66
C ARG A 60 0.92 7.49 -24.75
N GLN A 61 1.50 7.66 -25.94
CA GLN A 61 0.85 8.32 -27.06
C GLN A 61 -0.32 7.48 -27.62
N ALA A 62 -0.16 6.15 -27.69
CA ALA A 62 -1.18 5.24 -28.20
C ALA A 62 -2.45 5.25 -27.34
N LEU A 63 -2.32 5.33 -26.00
CA LEU A 63 -3.45 5.37 -25.08
C LEU A 63 -4.26 6.67 -25.16
N GLU A 64 -3.69 7.77 -25.62
CA GLU A 64 -4.43 9.02 -25.85
C GLU A 64 -5.55 8.87 -26.88
N THR A 65 -5.42 7.89 -27.79
CA THR A 65 -6.43 7.60 -28.81
C THR A 65 -7.57 6.68 -28.33
N MET A 66 -7.47 6.13 -27.11
CA MET A 66 -8.42 5.15 -26.55
C MET A 66 -9.51 5.81 -25.68
N THR A 67 -10.11 6.90 -26.15
CA THR A 67 -11.11 7.65 -25.38
C THR A 67 -12.38 6.86 -25.08
N ASP A 68 -12.79 5.99 -25.99
CA ASP A 68 -14.01 5.17 -25.86
C ASP A 68 -13.84 4.00 -24.87
N ASP A 69 -12.59 3.60 -24.58
CA ASP A 69 -12.27 2.54 -23.62
C ASP A 69 -12.06 3.06 -22.19
N VAL A 70 -12.15 4.38 -21.96
CA VAL A 70 -12.02 4.99 -20.64
C VAL A 70 -13.22 4.62 -19.78
N VAL A 71 -12.94 4.05 -18.60
CA VAL A 71 -14.00 3.72 -17.63
C VAL A 71 -14.58 5.01 -17.07
N SER A 72 -15.91 5.18 -17.16
CA SER A 72 -16.58 6.37 -16.64
C SER A 72 -16.41 6.47 -15.11
N ALA A 73 -16.33 7.69 -14.58
CA ALA A 73 -16.17 7.95 -13.14
C ALA A 73 -17.26 7.26 -12.30
N ASN A 74 -18.50 7.20 -12.83
CA ASN A 74 -19.64 6.56 -12.14
C ASN A 74 -19.52 5.02 -12.09
N ALA A 75 -18.76 4.41 -13.00
CA ALA A 75 -18.53 2.98 -13.05
C ALA A 75 -17.26 2.55 -12.28
N LEU A 76 -16.47 3.50 -11.79
CA LEU A 76 -15.26 3.20 -11.03
C LEU A 76 -15.63 2.49 -9.72
N ARG A 77 -15.06 1.32 -9.53
CA ARG A 77 -15.15 0.54 -8.29
C ARG A 77 -13.73 0.10 -7.95
N PRO A 78 -12.96 0.95 -7.27
CA PRO A 78 -11.59 0.62 -6.89
C PRO A 78 -11.57 -0.60 -5.98
N SER A 79 -10.53 -1.38 -6.12
CA SER A 79 -10.26 -2.58 -5.32
C SER A 79 -8.82 -2.48 -4.79
N PRO A 80 -8.42 -3.30 -3.79
CA PRO A 80 -7.01 -3.41 -3.47
C PRO A 80 -6.23 -3.81 -4.72
N LEU A 81 -4.97 -3.48 -4.80
CA LEU A 81 -4.17 -3.79 -5.98
C LEU A 81 -4.20 -5.30 -6.31
N TYR A 82 -4.16 -6.14 -5.28
CA TYR A 82 -4.35 -7.59 -5.35
C TYR A 82 -4.68 -8.17 -3.97
N ARG A 83 -5.11 -9.44 -3.91
CA ARG A 83 -5.65 -10.04 -2.68
C ARG A 83 -4.71 -10.99 -1.94
N ARG A 84 -3.69 -11.51 -2.56
CA ARG A 84 -2.90 -12.63 -2.02
C ARG A 84 -1.40 -12.38 -2.13
N PRO A 85 -0.86 -11.32 -1.50
CA PRO A 85 0.58 -11.21 -1.35
C PRO A 85 1.09 -12.40 -0.53
N ARG A 86 2.28 -12.90 -0.85
CA ARG A 86 2.88 -13.95 -0.05
C ARG A 86 3.38 -13.44 1.29
N LYS A 87 3.81 -12.18 1.33
CA LYS A 87 4.22 -11.51 2.56
C LYS A 87 3.71 -10.06 2.57
N ILE A 88 3.25 -9.64 3.74
CA ILE A 88 3.05 -8.25 4.11
C ILE A 88 3.97 -8.00 5.29
N TRP A 89 5.03 -7.22 5.08
CA TRP A 89 6.05 -6.96 6.09
C TRP A 89 5.98 -5.50 6.54
N GLY A 90 5.52 -5.27 7.78
CA GLY A 90 5.38 -3.94 8.36
C GLY A 90 6.61 -3.56 9.19
N ILE A 91 6.93 -2.27 9.18
CA ILE A 91 8.03 -1.67 9.93
C ILE A 91 7.44 -0.73 10.99
N GLY A 92 7.79 -0.96 12.26
CA GLY A 92 7.38 -0.11 13.37
C GLY A 92 8.41 0.96 13.70
N LEU A 93 7.93 2.11 14.23
CA LEU A 93 8.76 3.20 14.78
C LEU A 93 9.83 3.74 13.81
N ASN A 94 9.48 3.87 12.54
CA ASN A 94 10.43 4.30 11.49
C ASN A 94 10.56 5.82 11.33
N TYR A 95 9.79 6.61 12.10
CA TYR A 95 9.93 8.07 12.21
C TYR A 95 10.16 8.46 13.66
N ALA A 96 11.10 9.37 13.89
CA ALA A 96 11.44 9.80 15.24
C ALA A 96 10.27 10.47 15.98
N ASP A 97 9.48 11.28 15.26
CA ASP A 97 8.30 11.96 15.83
C ASP A 97 7.27 10.95 16.32
N HIS A 98 6.98 9.92 15.52
CA HIS A 98 6.05 8.85 15.90
C HIS A 98 6.56 8.04 17.12
N ALA A 99 7.85 7.75 17.18
CA ALA A 99 8.44 7.08 18.34
C ALA A 99 8.29 7.94 19.61
N ALA A 100 8.51 9.26 19.50
CA ALA A 100 8.33 10.20 20.61
C ALA A 100 6.87 10.26 21.10
N ASP A 101 5.88 10.27 20.20
CA ASP A 101 4.45 10.27 20.55
C ASP A 101 4.06 9.03 21.38
N LEU A 102 4.71 7.90 21.12
CA LEU A 102 4.51 6.65 21.86
C LEU A 102 5.38 6.54 23.10
N SER A 103 6.22 7.55 23.42
CA SER A 103 7.23 7.52 24.48
C SER A 103 8.26 6.37 24.31
N GLU A 104 8.50 6.00 23.06
CA GLU A 104 9.45 4.97 22.64
C GLU A 104 10.68 5.60 21.99
N LYS A 105 11.74 4.82 21.88
CA LYS A 105 12.94 5.22 21.13
C LYS A 105 12.90 4.59 19.73
N THR A 106 13.30 5.36 18.74
CA THR A 106 13.53 4.82 17.39
C THR A 106 14.55 3.68 17.47
N PRO A 107 14.28 2.52 16.86
CA PRO A 107 15.24 1.43 16.82
C PRO A 107 16.56 1.87 16.16
N THR A 108 17.67 1.43 16.70
CA THR A 108 19.01 1.64 16.13
C THR A 108 19.58 0.32 15.63
N GLY A 109 20.02 0.28 14.38
CA GLY A 109 20.67 -0.89 13.77
C GLY A 109 19.70 -1.86 13.09
N ILE A 110 18.70 -2.40 13.80
CA ILE A 110 17.72 -3.37 13.25
C ILE A 110 16.32 -2.76 13.32
N PRO A 111 15.59 -2.72 12.18
CA PRO A 111 14.21 -2.26 12.15
C PRO A 111 13.29 -3.14 13.02
N GLY A 112 12.47 -2.52 13.87
CA GLY A 112 11.34 -3.19 14.47
C GLY A 112 10.37 -3.61 13.36
N SER A 113 9.99 -4.88 13.31
CA SER A 113 9.17 -5.36 12.20
C SER A 113 8.19 -6.46 12.61
N PHE A 114 7.17 -6.65 11.79
CA PHE A 114 6.12 -7.66 11.96
C PHE A 114 5.60 -8.13 10.61
N MET A 115 4.89 -9.25 10.62
CA MET A 115 4.19 -9.78 9.45
C MET A 115 2.68 -9.66 9.66
N LYS A 116 1.94 -9.40 8.58
CA LYS A 116 0.47 -9.46 8.56
C LYS A 116 0.01 -10.57 7.62
N PRO A 117 -1.03 -11.35 7.99
CA PRO A 117 -1.63 -12.32 7.06
C PRO A 117 -2.44 -11.62 5.97
N ASP A 118 -2.63 -12.26 4.84
CA ASP A 118 -3.42 -11.76 3.72
C ASP A 118 -4.91 -11.59 4.04
N THR A 119 -5.42 -12.27 5.08
CA THR A 119 -6.79 -12.09 5.59
C THR A 119 -7.05 -10.72 6.19
N THR A 120 -6.00 -9.96 6.55
CA THR A 120 -6.14 -8.57 7.01
C THR A 120 -6.46 -7.58 5.89
N LEU A 121 -6.30 -8.01 4.63
CA LEU A 121 -6.23 -7.14 3.47
C LEU A 121 -7.60 -6.68 3.00
N ILE A 122 -7.75 -5.36 2.92
CA ILE A 122 -8.87 -4.65 2.31
C ILE A 122 -8.37 -3.63 1.28
N GLY A 123 -9.27 -3.01 0.55
CA GLY A 123 -8.97 -1.99 -0.44
C GLY A 123 -9.66 -0.66 -0.20
N PRO A 124 -9.51 0.28 -1.14
CA PRO A 124 -10.15 1.59 -1.06
C PRO A 124 -11.66 1.48 -0.88
N GLY A 125 -12.20 2.20 0.11
CA GLY A 125 -13.63 2.24 0.40
C GLY A 125 -14.17 1.05 1.21
N ASP A 126 -13.39 -0.02 1.41
CA ASP A 126 -13.77 -1.11 2.31
C ASP A 126 -13.73 -0.62 3.78
N ALA A 127 -14.62 -1.13 4.62
CA ALA A 127 -14.69 -0.72 6.02
C ALA A 127 -13.58 -1.33 6.87
N ILE A 128 -12.86 -0.50 7.62
CA ILE A 128 -12.01 -0.93 8.73
C ILE A 128 -12.93 -1.32 9.88
N ARG A 129 -12.81 -2.54 10.39
CA ARG A 129 -13.65 -3.05 11.47
C ARG A 129 -12.90 -3.03 12.79
N ILE A 130 -13.40 -2.26 13.76
CA ILE A 130 -12.87 -2.28 15.13
C ILE A 130 -13.28 -3.60 15.79
N PRO A 131 -12.32 -4.44 16.24
CA PRO A 131 -12.63 -5.73 16.83
C PRO A 131 -13.13 -5.59 18.28
N ASP A 132 -14.00 -6.52 18.70
CA ASP A 132 -14.52 -6.56 20.07
C ASP A 132 -13.42 -6.63 21.14
N LEU A 133 -12.28 -7.23 20.82
CA LEU A 133 -11.14 -7.41 21.72
C LEU A 133 -10.34 -6.13 21.96
N SER A 134 -10.47 -5.08 21.13
CA SER A 134 -9.70 -3.84 21.27
C SER A 134 -10.58 -2.71 21.76
N GLN A 135 -10.08 -1.96 22.74
CA GLN A 135 -10.69 -0.72 23.23
C GLN A 135 -9.97 0.53 22.67
N LYS A 136 -8.83 0.36 22.03
CA LYS A 136 -8.06 1.43 21.41
C LYS A 136 -7.42 0.92 20.13
N THR A 137 -8.11 1.13 19.03
CA THR A 137 -7.60 0.83 17.69
C THR A 137 -7.05 2.09 17.04
N THR A 138 -5.91 1.99 16.38
CA THR A 138 -5.24 3.10 15.68
C THR A 138 -5.07 2.79 14.20
N ALA A 139 -4.96 3.84 13.38
CA ALA A 139 -4.68 3.75 11.95
C ALA A 139 -3.47 4.62 11.59
N GLU A 140 -2.67 4.15 10.66
CA GLU A 140 -1.32 4.60 10.33
C GLU A 140 -1.18 4.73 8.81
N GLY A 141 -1.04 5.97 8.28
CA GLY A 141 -0.78 6.19 6.85
C GLY A 141 0.69 5.94 6.53
N GLU A 142 0.97 5.12 5.50
CA GLU A 142 2.31 4.68 5.16
C GLU A 142 2.58 4.65 3.65
N LEU A 143 3.86 4.76 3.28
CA LEU A 143 4.34 4.38 1.96
C LEU A 143 4.46 2.86 1.88
N GLY A 144 3.91 2.26 0.84
CA GLY A 144 4.08 0.86 0.51
C GLY A 144 5.09 0.66 -0.61
N VAL A 145 6.00 -0.30 -0.43
CA VAL A 145 6.89 -0.78 -1.49
C VAL A 145 6.44 -2.16 -1.93
N VAL A 146 6.18 -2.32 -3.22
CA VAL A 146 5.78 -3.60 -3.83
C VAL A 146 6.99 -4.20 -4.55
N ILE A 147 7.37 -5.42 -4.21
CA ILE A 147 8.48 -6.12 -4.84
C ILE A 147 8.08 -6.60 -6.24
N GLY A 148 8.94 -6.36 -7.24
CA GLY A 148 8.69 -6.65 -8.65
C GLY A 148 9.37 -7.91 -9.17
N GLN A 149 10.45 -8.34 -8.52
CA GLN A 149 11.16 -9.55 -8.90
C GLN A 149 11.73 -10.28 -7.69
N GLN A 150 11.92 -11.59 -7.83
CA GLN A 150 12.55 -12.37 -6.77
C GLN A 150 13.97 -11.87 -6.51
N CYS A 151 14.28 -11.60 -5.25
CA CYS A 151 15.59 -11.10 -4.87
C CYS A 151 16.02 -11.57 -3.47
N ARG A 152 17.33 -11.61 -3.29
CA ARG A 152 18.02 -11.93 -2.04
C ARG A 152 19.35 -11.19 -1.98
N ASP A 153 19.75 -10.78 -0.77
CA ASP A 153 21.02 -10.10 -0.51
C ASP A 153 21.24 -8.88 -1.44
N VAL A 154 20.18 -8.08 -1.62
CA VAL A 154 20.16 -6.90 -2.50
C VAL A 154 21.03 -5.79 -1.91
N ARG A 155 21.91 -5.20 -2.72
CA ARG A 155 22.65 -4.00 -2.31
C ARG A 155 21.71 -2.80 -2.29
N ALA A 156 21.91 -1.89 -1.33
CA ALA A 156 21.03 -0.72 -1.16
C ALA A 156 20.96 0.16 -2.43
N GLU A 157 22.03 0.25 -3.21
CA GLU A 157 22.05 1.00 -4.48
C GLU A 157 21.23 0.36 -5.61
N ASP A 158 20.99 -0.95 -5.54
CA ASP A 158 20.26 -1.71 -6.57
C ASP A 158 18.76 -1.89 -6.24
N TRP A 159 18.31 -1.43 -5.05
CA TRP A 159 16.99 -1.73 -4.51
C TRP A 159 15.82 -1.39 -5.45
N LEU A 160 15.93 -0.26 -6.16
CA LEU A 160 14.85 0.24 -7.01
C LEU A 160 14.59 -0.68 -8.22
N THR A 161 15.60 -1.41 -8.66
CA THR A 161 15.47 -2.39 -9.75
C THR A 161 14.66 -3.62 -9.33
N MET A 162 14.53 -3.86 -8.02
CA MET A 162 13.73 -4.96 -7.45
C MET A 162 12.26 -4.58 -7.23
N VAL A 163 11.89 -3.30 -7.39
CA VAL A 163 10.59 -2.75 -7.03
C VAL A 163 9.66 -2.70 -8.24
N ALA A 164 8.43 -3.21 -8.08
CA ALA A 164 7.35 -3.07 -9.06
C ALA A 164 6.75 -1.67 -9.03
N GLY A 165 6.69 -1.07 -7.85
CA GLY A 165 6.14 0.26 -7.64
C GLY A 165 5.85 0.56 -6.18
N PHE A 166 5.23 1.70 -5.99
CA PHE A 166 4.85 2.27 -4.69
C PHE A 166 3.34 2.44 -4.62
N THR A 167 2.81 2.40 -3.39
CA THR A 167 1.38 2.54 -3.14
C THR A 167 1.13 3.20 -1.79
N THR A 168 -0.10 3.65 -1.55
CA THR A 168 -0.54 4.10 -0.23
C THR A 168 -1.03 2.91 0.59
N ILE A 169 -0.73 2.93 1.89
CA ILE A 169 -1.14 1.91 2.86
C ILE A 169 -1.81 2.60 4.05
N ILE A 170 -2.80 1.93 4.65
CA ILE A 170 -3.27 2.19 6.00
C ILE A 170 -3.02 0.91 6.78
N ASP A 171 -2.06 0.95 7.72
CA ASP A 171 -1.81 -0.11 8.70
C ASP A 171 -2.64 0.14 9.95
N ILE A 172 -3.29 -0.89 10.46
CA ILE A 172 -4.19 -0.78 11.60
C ILE A 172 -3.65 -1.62 12.76
N THR A 173 -3.78 -1.07 13.98
CA THR A 173 -3.23 -1.65 15.20
C THR A 173 -4.26 -1.63 16.33
N ALA A 174 -4.45 -2.75 17.02
CA ALA A 174 -5.06 -2.79 18.35
C ALA A 174 -4.01 -2.35 19.39
N GLU A 175 -3.87 -1.04 19.59
CA GLU A 175 -2.77 -0.44 20.39
C GLU A 175 -2.83 -0.85 21.84
N ASP A 176 -4.02 -0.97 22.43
CA ASP A 176 -4.22 -1.41 23.81
C ASP A 176 -3.72 -2.85 24.04
N ILE A 177 -3.86 -3.74 23.07
CA ILE A 177 -3.31 -5.10 23.11
C ILE A 177 -1.79 -5.05 22.99
N LEU A 178 -1.24 -4.26 22.07
CA LEU A 178 0.20 -4.11 21.91
C LEU A 178 0.88 -3.55 23.18
N ARG A 179 0.24 -2.57 23.84
CA ARG A 179 0.74 -1.96 25.09
C ARG A 179 0.76 -2.92 26.27
N GLN A 180 -0.05 -3.97 26.28
CA GLN A 180 0.02 -5.00 27.33
C GLN A 180 1.34 -5.78 27.26
N ASN A 181 1.80 -6.08 26.05
CA ASN A 181 3.09 -6.74 25.82
C ASN A 181 3.54 -6.52 24.38
N PRO A 182 4.73 -5.96 24.14
CA PRO A 182 5.24 -5.75 22.76
C PRO A 182 5.43 -7.05 21.96
N ARG A 183 5.39 -8.24 22.61
CA ARG A 183 5.37 -9.53 21.92
C ARG A 183 4.02 -9.85 21.26
N TYR A 184 2.96 -9.09 21.54
CA TYR A 184 1.63 -9.31 20.98
C TYR A 184 1.44 -8.65 19.59
N LEU A 185 2.53 -8.38 18.86
CA LEU A 185 2.48 -7.79 17.51
C LEU A 185 1.58 -8.60 16.57
N THR A 186 1.70 -9.93 16.57
CA THR A 186 0.84 -10.78 15.73
C THR A 186 -0.63 -10.59 16.06
N VAL A 187 -1.01 -10.57 17.34
CA VAL A 187 -2.41 -10.38 17.74
C VAL A 187 -2.88 -8.97 17.40
N SER A 188 -2.10 -7.95 17.78
CA SER A 188 -2.49 -6.53 17.64
C SER A 188 -2.57 -6.05 16.19
N LYS A 189 -1.87 -6.70 15.27
CA LYS A 189 -1.74 -6.29 13.86
C LYS A 189 -2.49 -7.20 12.86
N SER A 190 -3.14 -8.31 13.32
CA SER A 190 -3.62 -9.36 12.40
C SER A 190 -5.13 -9.61 12.42
N PHE A 191 -5.92 -8.68 12.94
CA PHE A 191 -7.38 -8.76 12.79
C PHE A 191 -7.78 -8.57 11.32
N ASP A 192 -8.85 -9.21 10.91
CA ASP A 192 -9.45 -8.96 9.59
C ASP A 192 -9.65 -7.46 9.38
N THR A 193 -9.41 -6.98 8.16
CA THR A 193 -9.46 -5.56 7.75
C THR A 193 -8.34 -4.66 8.26
N PHE A 194 -7.33 -5.20 8.94
CA PHE A 194 -6.25 -4.41 9.55
C PHE A 194 -5.11 -4.04 8.58
N PHE A 195 -5.33 -4.17 7.28
CA PHE A 195 -4.38 -3.70 6.26
C PHE A 195 -5.12 -3.27 4.99
N SER A 196 -5.13 -1.98 4.70
CA SER A 196 -5.65 -1.44 3.44
C SER A 196 -4.51 -0.98 2.53
N PHE A 197 -4.58 -1.28 1.22
CA PHE A 197 -3.59 -0.80 0.27
C PHE A 197 -4.15 -0.58 -1.14
N GLY A 198 -3.56 0.34 -1.87
CA GLY A 198 -4.02 0.88 -3.13
C GLY A 198 -4.25 2.39 -2.99
N PRO A 199 -5.06 3.05 -3.83
CA PRO A 199 -5.83 2.54 -4.97
C PRO A 199 -4.98 2.31 -6.23
N GLN A 200 -3.71 2.72 -6.23
CA GLN A 200 -2.86 2.65 -7.42
C GLN A 200 -1.45 2.15 -7.09
N LEU A 201 -0.84 1.50 -8.05
CA LEU A 201 0.59 1.20 -8.10
C LEU A 201 1.26 2.26 -8.99
N VAL A 202 2.16 3.05 -8.41
CA VAL A 202 2.99 4.04 -9.11
C VAL A 202 4.34 3.42 -9.38
N THR A 203 4.68 3.24 -10.64
CA THR A 203 5.95 2.62 -11.07
C THR A 203 7.14 3.55 -10.83
N PRO A 204 8.36 3.01 -10.62
CA PRO A 204 9.53 3.82 -10.24
C PRO A 204 9.89 4.93 -11.25
N ASP A 205 9.60 4.74 -12.53
CA ASP A 205 9.85 5.71 -13.60
C ASP A 205 9.04 7.02 -13.45
N GLU A 206 7.97 7.02 -12.64
CA GLU A 206 7.17 8.20 -12.36
C GLU A 206 7.61 8.99 -11.13
N ILE A 207 8.55 8.47 -10.34
CA ILE A 207 8.99 9.08 -9.09
C ILE A 207 10.48 9.41 -9.20
N PRO A 208 10.83 10.67 -9.48
CA PRO A 208 12.24 11.08 -9.64
C PRO A 208 13.07 10.82 -8.39
N ASP A 209 12.49 11.03 -7.20
CA ASP A 209 13.14 10.82 -5.92
C ASP A 209 12.12 10.42 -4.84
N VAL A 210 12.17 9.17 -4.42
CA VAL A 210 11.28 8.61 -3.38
C VAL A 210 11.46 9.32 -2.04
N SER A 211 12.64 9.84 -1.75
CA SER A 211 12.94 10.50 -0.48
C SER A 211 12.16 11.79 -0.27
N THR A 212 11.71 12.43 -1.34
CA THR A 212 10.94 13.68 -1.29
C THR A 212 9.45 13.51 -1.07
N LEU A 213 8.94 12.28 -1.10
CA LEU A 213 7.52 12.01 -0.90
C LEU A 213 7.09 12.40 0.53
N GLU A 214 6.04 13.19 0.65
CA GLU A 214 5.38 13.48 1.92
C GLU A 214 4.28 12.45 2.17
N VAL A 215 4.31 11.79 3.32
CA VAL A 215 3.32 10.81 3.77
C VAL A 215 2.50 11.43 4.89
N SER A 216 1.18 11.30 4.83
CA SER A 216 0.27 11.86 5.83
C SER A 216 -0.78 10.84 6.28
N THR A 217 -1.00 10.75 7.60
CA THR A 217 -2.17 10.14 8.21
C THR A 217 -3.24 11.21 8.39
N VAL A 218 -4.43 10.99 7.84
CA VAL A 218 -5.54 11.94 7.84
C VAL A 218 -6.75 11.28 8.49
N LEU A 219 -7.40 11.99 9.41
CA LEU A 219 -8.61 11.56 10.09
C LEU A 219 -9.72 12.59 9.87
N ASN A 220 -10.85 12.17 9.32
CA ASN A 220 -12.01 13.04 9.04
C ASN A 220 -11.63 14.31 8.26
N GLY A 221 -10.77 14.16 7.25
CA GLY A 221 -10.30 15.24 6.39
C GLY A 221 -9.22 16.13 6.99
N ARG A 222 -8.84 15.93 8.27
CA ARG A 222 -7.79 16.69 8.96
C ARG A 222 -6.50 15.90 9.02
N VAL A 223 -5.38 16.52 8.65
CA VAL A 223 -4.06 15.92 8.79
C VAL A 223 -3.77 15.74 10.27
N HIS A 224 -3.60 14.49 10.69
CA HIS A 224 -3.22 14.11 12.06
C HIS A 224 -1.70 14.15 12.23
N ALA A 225 -0.98 13.51 11.30
CA ALA A 225 0.48 13.52 11.26
C ALA A 225 0.97 13.50 9.82
N LYS A 226 2.15 14.07 9.57
CA LYS A 226 2.79 14.06 8.26
C LYS A 226 4.30 14.19 8.38
N ASN A 227 5.03 13.54 7.50
CA ASN A 227 6.48 13.69 7.39
C ASN A 227 6.96 13.27 5.99
N VAL A 228 8.19 13.57 5.65
CA VAL A 228 8.82 13.17 4.38
C VAL A 228 9.59 11.86 4.54
N VAL A 229 9.65 11.07 3.47
CA VAL A 229 10.37 9.79 3.44
C VAL A 229 11.85 9.94 3.80
N ALA A 230 12.48 11.05 3.44
CA ALA A 230 13.85 11.35 3.83
C ALA A 230 14.12 11.32 5.34
N ASN A 231 13.08 11.53 6.17
CA ASN A 231 13.17 11.53 7.63
C ASN A 231 12.91 10.15 8.25
N MET A 232 12.73 9.10 7.44
CA MET A 232 12.69 7.73 7.94
C MET A 232 14.04 7.34 8.54
N THR A 233 14.01 6.66 9.69
CA THR A 233 15.22 6.08 10.32
C THR A 233 15.84 5.05 9.38
N PHE A 234 15.02 4.21 8.79
CA PHE A 234 15.40 3.21 7.79
C PHE A 234 14.75 3.55 6.46
N SER A 235 15.53 4.03 5.51
CA SER A 235 15.02 4.39 4.17
C SER A 235 14.45 3.17 3.44
N PRO A 236 13.55 3.36 2.44
CA PRO A 236 13.07 2.26 1.60
C PRO A 236 14.20 1.43 0.97
N ALA A 237 15.29 2.06 0.55
CA ALA A 237 16.48 1.39 0.04
C ALA A 237 17.12 0.46 1.09
N PHE A 238 17.30 0.97 2.30
CA PHE A 238 17.81 0.18 3.41
C PHE A 238 16.87 -1.00 3.72
N LEU A 239 15.55 -0.76 3.78
CA LEU A 239 14.57 -1.78 4.10
C LEU A 239 14.59 -2.93 3.08
N VAL A 240 14.56 -2.64 1.78
CA VAL A 240 14.65 -3.69 0.74
C VAL A 240 15.96 -4.47 0.87
N SER A 241 17.08 -3.78 1.03
CA SER A 241 18.40 -4.42 1.23
C SER A 241 18.39 -5.33 2.45
N PHE A 242 18.05 -4.78 3.63
CA PHE A 242 18.07 -5.50 4.89
C PHE A 242 17.11 -6.70 4.91
N LEU A 243 15.85 -6.50 4.51
CA LEU A 243 14.85 -7.56 4.51
C LEU A 243 15.18 -8.68 3.53
N SER A 244 15.83 -8.35 2.39
CA SER A 244 16.31 -9.36 1.44
C SER A 244 17.46 -10.23 1.99
N GLN A 245 18.19 -9.76 3.00
CA GLN A 245 19.19 -10.57 3.71
C GLN A 245 18.53 -11.55 4.70
N VAL A 246 17.39 -11.16 5.28
CA VAL A 246 16.67 -12.01 6.24
C VAL A 246 15.97 -13.16 5.51
N MET A 247 15.23 -12.86 4.43
CA MET A 247 14.55 -13.88 3.63
C MET A 247 14.43 -13.46 2.16
N THR A 248 14.28 -14.43 1.27
CA THR A 248 13.97 -14.16 -0.14
C THR A 248 12.70 -13.35 -0.27
N LEU A 249 12.80 -12.18 -0.91
CA LEU A 249 11.64 -11.39 -1.31
C LEU A 249 11.13 -11.89 -2.67
N LEU A 250 9.83 -11.92 -2.82
CA LEU A 250 9.15 -12.46 -4.00
C LEU A 250 8.32 -11.37 -4.69
N PRO A 251 8.09 -11.47 -6.01
CA PRO A 251 7.21 -10.54 -6.71
C PRO A 251 5.82 -10.51 -6.05
N GLY A 252 5.31 -9.30 -5.79
CA GLY A 252 4.06 -9.08 -5.09
C GLY A 252 4.16 -9.10 -3.55
N ASP A 253 5.34 -9.31 -2.94
CA ASP A 253 5.53 -9.02 -1.52
C ASP A 253 5.40 -7.52 -1.26
N ILE A 254 4.85 -7.15 -0.11
CA ILE A 254 4.61 -5.77 0.29
C ILE A 254 5.46 -5.44 1.52
N ILE A 255 6.17 -4.31 1.46
CA ILE A 255 6.83 -3.70 2.61
C ILE A 255 6.06 -2.43 2.96
N SER A 256 5.48 -2.38 4.17
CA SER A 256 4.84 -1.23 4.78
C SER A 256 5.90 -0.50 5.60
N THR A 257 6.27 0.72 5.18
CA THR A 257 7.55 1.34 5.57
C THR A 257 7.50 2.10 6.89
N GLY A 258 6.36 2.11 7.57
CA GLY A 258 6.15 2.85 8.82
C GLY A 258 5.50 4.22 8.61
N THR A 259 4.83 4.68 9.65
CA THR A 259 3.98 5.88 9.66
C THR A 259 4.67 7.09 10.29
N PRO A 260 4.37 8.32 9.84
CA PRO A 260 4.74 9.54 10.57
C PRO A 260 3.96 9.75 11.87
N GLY A 261 2.82 9.06 12.05
CA GLY A 261 2.02 9.09 13.27
C GLY A 261 0.69 8.37 13.13
N ALA A 262 0.28 7.71 14.22
CA ALA A 262 -0.93 6.92 14.34
C ALA A 262 -2.08 7.75 14.91
N CYS A 263 -3.29 7.65 14.34
CA CYS A 263 -4.50 8.26 14.90
C CYS A 263 -5.41 7.20 15.52
N VAL A 264 -6.01 7.50 16.68
CA VAL A 264 -7.07 6.67 17.27
C VAL A 264 -8.32 6.80 16.41
N ILE A 265 -8.96 5.68 16.11
CA ILE A 265 -10.16 5.62 15.27
C ILE A 265 -11.38 5.10 16.04
N ALA A 266 -12.56 5.57 15.65
CA ALA A 266 -13.85 5.23 16.23
C ALA A 266 -14.90 4.98 15.14
N ASP A 267 -16.06 4.47 15.54
CA ASP A 267 -17.20 4.26 14.62
C ASP A 267 -17.59 5.55 13.89
N GLY A 268 -17.79 5.44 12.58
CA GLY A 268 -18.15 6.55 11.70
C GLY A 268 -16.98 7.42 11.24
N ASP A 269 -15.76 7.19 11.71
CA ASP A 269 -14.59 7.90 11.23
C ASP A 269 -14.24 7.54 9.78
N ILE A 270 -13.53 8.45 9.12
CA ILE A 270 -12.93 8.24 7.80
C ILE A 270 -11.42 8.41 7.93
N VAL A 271 -10.69 7.34 7.67
CA VAL A 271 -9.23 7.35 7.64
C VAL A 271 -8.74 7.50 6.21
N GLU A 272 -7.70 8.31 6.04
CA GLU A 272 -7.09 8.52 4.74
C GLU A 272 -5.55 8.51 4.85
N CYS A 273 -4.89 7.82 3.92
CA CYS A 273 -3.46 7.95 3.68
C CYS A 273 -3.25 8.84 2.45
N ARG A 274 -2.51 9.96 2.60
CA ARG A 274 -2.10 10.84 1.50
C ARG A 274 -0.60 10.74 1.30
N ILE A 275 -0.21 10.58 0.05
CA ILE A 275 1.19 10.69 -0.37
C ILE A 275 1.25 11.69 -1.52
N SER A 276 2.23 12.60 -1.51
CA SER A 276 2.38 13.60 -2.56
C SER A 276 2.47 12.95 -3.95
N GLY A 277 1.61 13.38 -4.87
CA GLY A 277 1.54 12.84 -6.24
C GLY A 277 0.80 11.50 -6.40
N PHE A 278 0.25 10.93 -5.33
CA PHE A 278 -0.58 9.71 -5.37
C PHE A 278 -2.07 10.03 -5.21
N LEU A 279 -2.92 9.10 -5.66
CA LEU A 279 -4.32 9.11 -5.23
C LEU A 279 -4.40 8.68 -3.76
N SER A 280 -5.27 9.34 -3.01
CA SER A 280 -5.50 9.00 -1.61
C SER A 280 -6.14 7.63 -1.45
N LEU A 281 -5.70 6.90 -0.43
CA LEU A 281 -6.38 5.71 0.06
C LEU A 281 -7.33 6.12 1.18
N VAL A 282 -8.62 5.83 1.03
CA VAL A 282 -9.68 6.26 1.95
C VAL A 282 -10.51 5.07 2.38
N ASN A 283 -10.70 4.91 3.69
CA ASN A 283 -11.48 3.83 4.28
C ASN A 283 -12.40 4.35 5.39
N PRO A 284 -13.70 4.00 5.40
CA PRO A 284 -14.58 4.23 6.54
C PRO A 284 -14.27 3.27 7.69
N VAL A 285 -14.58 3.68 8.90
CA VAL A 285 -14.41 2.87 10.12
C VAL A 285 -15.78 2.46 10.65
N VAL A 286 -15.92 1.20 11.05
CA VAL A 286 -17.14 0.65 11.64
C VAL A 286 -16.80 -0.12 12.91
N ASP A 287 -17.50 0.20 14.00
CA ASP A 287 -17.43 -0.56 15.25
C ASP A 287 -18.66 -1.47 15.35
N PHE A 288 -18.45 -2.78 15.31
CA PHE A 288 -19.52 -3.76 15.46
C PHE A 288 -19.86 -4.12 16.92
N LYS A 289 -19.20 -3.48 17.88
CA LYS A 289 -19.62 -3.59 19.28
C LYS A 289 -21.01 -3.01 19.40
N GLY A 290 -22.02 -3.87 19.59
CA GLY A 290 -23.39 -3.42 19.79
C GLY A 290 -23.48 -2.38 20.92
N PRO A 291 -24.48 -1.46 20.89
CA PRO A 291 -24.67 -0.47 21.94
C PRO A 291 -24.86 -1.20 23.28
N GLY A 292 -23.84 -1.14 24.16
CA GLY A 292 -23.90 -1.73 25.50
C GLY A 292 -22.70 -2.56 25.95
N LYS A 293 -21.71 -2.85 25.10
CA LYS A 293 -20.42 -3.44 25.51
C LYS A 293 -19.36 -2.36 25.63
N LYS A 294 -19.45 -1.56 26.68
CA LYS A 294 -18.35 -0.69 27.17
C LYS A 294 -17.71 -1.35 28.38
#